data_98f896d35ec66fc9c48a3d55ca663dde
#
_entry.id   98f896d35ec66fc9c48a3d55ca663dde
#
_cell.length_a   1.000
_cell.length_b   1.000
_cell.length_c   1.000
_cell.angle_alpha   90.00
_cell.angle_beta   90.00
_cell.angle_gamma   90.00
#
_symmetry.space_group_name_H-M   'P 1'
#
loop_
_entity.id
_entity.type
_entity.pdbx_description
1 polymer ?
#
loop_
_entity_poly.entity_id
_entity_poly.type
_entity_poly.pdbx_seq_one_letter_code
_entity_poly.pdbx_strand_id
1 'polypeptide(L)'
;MKCISWTVNGLRACMGKGFADFFAAANADLFCLQETKLQAGQIDFAPPGYHAYWNYAEKKGYSGTAIFSKQEPLRVQYGMGKEEHDREGRLITLEFPAFYFATVYVPNSQRELTRLDYRMQWEDDFLAYLQTLDQNKPVIFCGDLNVAHREIDLKNPKTNHKNAGFTDEERGKMTALLGSGFTDTFRYFYPDATGIYSWWSYMFHAREKNAGWRIDYFITSDRLQPKLRDAKIHTDIFGSDHCPIELDIDL
;
A
#
# COMPACT_ATOMS: atom_id res chain seq x y z
N MET A 1 1.17 -15.54 10.04
CA MET A 1 1.74 -14.18 10.09
C MET A 1 0.66 -13.19 9.74
N LYS A 2 0.47 -12.18 10.58
CA LYS A 2 -0.50 -11.09 10.35
C LYS A 2 0.25 -9.85 9.85
N CYS A 3 -0.21 -9.29 8.73
CA CYS A 3 0.32 -8.06 8.14
C CYS A 3 -0.77 -7.01 8.06
N ILE A 4 -0.44 -5.77 8.44
CA ILE A 4 -1.33 -4.60 8.32
C ILE A 4 -0.67 -3.56 7.41
N SER A 5 -1.46 -2.91 6.59
CA SER A 5 -1.05 -1.75 5.80
C SER A 5 -2.06 -0.63 5.96
N TRP A 6 -1.58 0.60 6.20
CA TRP A 6 -2.44 1.76 6.38
C TRP A 6 -1.84 3.02 5.78
N THR A 7 -2.52 3.61 4.81
CA THR A 7 -2.21 4.93 4.28
C THR A 7 -2.76 5.98 5.26
N VAL A 8 -1.87 6.59 6.04
CA VAL A 8 -2.26 7.43 7.19
C VAL A 8 -2.50 8.90 6.84
N ASN A 9 -2.12 9.32 5.62
CA ASN A 9 -2.28 10.71 5.15
C ASN A 9 -1.78 11.76 6.16
N GLY A 10 -0.57 11.51 6.70
CA GLY A 10 0.06 12.30 7.74
C GLY A 10 -0.05 11.62 9.11
N LEU A 11 1.03 10.92 9.52
CA LEU A 11 1.02 10.13 10.74
C LEU A 11 0.75 10.97 11.99
N ARG A 12 1.30 12.19 12.11
CA ARG A 12 1.05 13.06 13.28
C ARG A 12 -0.44 13.34 13.48
N ALA A 13 -1.18 13.59 12.42
CA ALA A 13 -2.62 13.81 12.48
C ALA A 13 -3.37 12.52 12.83
N CYS A 14 -2.95 11.39 12.28
CA CYS A 14 -3.55 10.08 12.53
C CYS A 14 -3.32 9.61 13.97
N MET A 15 -2.16 9.92 14.58
CA MET A 15 -1.86 9.63 16.00
C MET A 15 -2.90 10.23 16.95
N GLY A 16 -3.34 11.46 16.68
CA GLY A 16 -4.41 12.11 17.48
C GLY A 16 -5.81 11.51 17.27
N LYS A 17 -5.96 10.51 16.40
CA LYS A 17 -7.25 9.92 16.01
C LYS A 17 -7.30 8.40 16.24
N GLY A 18 -6.52 7.87 17.19
CA GLY A 18 -6.57 6.47 17.60
C GLY A 18 -5.60 5.53 16.89
N PHE A 19 -4.62 6.05 16.14
CA PHE A 19 -3.61 5.22 15.45
C PHE A 19 -2.90 4.27 16.43
N ALA A 20 -2.39 4.78 17.57
CA ALA A 20 -1.61 3.99 18.52
C ALA A 20 -2.43 2.86 19.14
N ASP A 21 -3.72 3.10 19.42
CA ASP A 21 -4.63 2.09 19.97
C ASP A 21 -4.88 0.96 18.95
N PHE A 22 -5.13 1.33 17.68
CA PHE A 22 -5.29 0.34 16.62
C PHE A 22 -4.00 -0.45 16.36
N PHE A 23 -2.85 0.23 16.32
CA PHE A 23 -1.55 -0.42 16.16
C PHE A 23 -1.32 -1.47 17.25
N ALA A 24 -1.54 -1.12 18.51
CA ALA A 24 -1.38 -2.02 19.65
C ALA A 24 -2.38 -3.19 19.60
N ALA A 25 -3.65 -2.91 19.32
CA ALA A 25 -4.71 -3.93 19.26
C ALA A 25 -4.50 -4.91 18.09
N ALA A 26 -4.04 -4.44 16.94
CA ALA A 26 -3.75 -5.27 15.77
C ALA A 26 -2.61 -6.26 16.06
N ASN A 27 -1.63 -5.86 16.85
CA ASN A 27 -0.48 -6.69 17.25
C ASN A 27 0.12 -7.47 16.06
N ALA A 28 0.23 -6.81 14.91
CA ALA A 28 0.66 -7.43 13.65
C ALA A 28 2.14 -7.81 13.70
N ASP A 29 2.52 -8.82 12.93
CA ASP A 29 3.93 -9.20 12.75
C ASP A 29 4.67 -8.17 11.89
N LEU A 30 3.97 -7.62 10.89
CA LEU A 30 4.42 -6.54 10.02
C LEU A 30 3.32 -5.47 9.95
N PHE A 31 3.67 -4.22 10.23
CA PHE A 31 2.75 -3.09 10.14
C PHE A 31 3.36 -2.01 9.24
N CYS A 32 2.69 -1.68 8.15
CA CYS A 32 3.17 -0.76 7.12
C CYS A 32 2.38 0.54 7.09
N LEU A 33 3.09 1.63 6.83
CA LEU A 33 2.49 2.95 6.65
C LEU A 33 2.89 3.53 5.30
N GLN A 34 1.94 4.21 4.68
CA GLN A 34 2.16 5.03 3.50
C GLN A 34 1.68 6.45 3.79
N GLU A 35 2.25 7.39 3.06
CA GLU A 35 1.94 8.81 3.19
C GLU A 35 2.10 9.33 4.63
N THR A 36 3.25 9.00 5.24
CA THR A 36 3.56 9.42 6.62
C THR A 36 3.74 10.92 6.75
N LYS A 37 4.18 11.61 5.68
CA LYS A 37 4.43 13.05 5.60
C LYS A 37 5.42 13.55 6.68
N LEU A 38 6.35 12.69 7.08
CA LEU A 38 7.33 12.96 8.13
C LEU A 38 8.73 13.25 7.58
N GLN A 39 9.51 13.88 8.44
CA GLN A 39 10.96 13.92 8.38
C GLN A 39 11.54 13.29 9.67
N ALA A 40 12.80 12.90 9.64
CA ALA A 40 13.48 12.33 10.80
C ALA A 40 13.35 13.24 12.04
N GLY A 41 13.04 12.64 13.18
CA GLY A 41 12.91 13.34 14.47
C GLY A 41 11.60 14.11 14.67
N GLN A 42 10.63 14.03 13.76
CA GLN A 42 9.34 14.72 13.92
C GLN A 42 8.30 13.95 14.75
N ILE A 43 8.55 12.68 15.05
CA ILE A 43 7.70 11.85 15.90
C ILE A 43 8.58 10.94 16.75
N ASP A 44 8.16 10.72 17.98
CA ASP A 44 8.71 9.72 18.88
C ASP A 44 7.71 8.56 18.97
N PHE A 45 7.81 7.62 18.03
CA PHE A 45 7.00 6.42 17.99
C PHE A 45 7.89 5.20 17.82
N ALA A 46 8.22 4.58 18.95
CA ALA A 46 9.06 3.39 19.04
C ALA A 46 8.31 2.27 19.79
N PRO A 47 7.38 1.58 19.12
CA PRO A 47 6.56 0.56 19.76
C PRO A 47 7.44 -0.60 20.23
N PRO A 48 7.30 -1.05 21.48
CA PRO A 48 8.10 -2.14 22.04
C PRO A 48 7.96 -3.43 21.22
N GLY A 49 9.08 -4.11 20.99
CA GLY A 49 9.11 -5.39 20.26
C GLY A 49 9.08 -5.24 18.73
N TYR A 50 9.21 -4.03 18.22
CA TYR A 50 9.30 -3.78 16.78
C TYR A 50 10.61 -3.12 16.38
N HIS A 51 11.15 -3.55 15.25
CA HIS A 51 12.16 -2.85 14.47
C HIS A 51 11.44 -1.91 13.51
N ALA A 52 11.83 -0.63 13.51
CA ALA A 52 11.18 0.41 12.70
C ALA A 52 12.08 0.89 11.57
N TYR A 53 11.55 0.90 10.36
CA TYR A 53 12.24 1.33 9.14
C TYR A 53 11.45 2.46 8.51
N TRP A 54 12.10 3.60 8.28
CA TRP A 54 11.47 4.82 7.77
C TRP A 54 12.14 5.25 6.47
N ASN A 55 11.33 5.58 5.46
CA ASN A 55 11.80 6.19 4.23
C ASN A 55 11.09 7.53 4.04
N TYR A 56 11.86 8.61 4.12
CA TYR A 56 11.33 9.97 4.05
C TYR A 56 11.52 10.54 2.65
N ALA A 57 10.55 11.34 2.18
CA ALA A 57 10.75 12.13 0.97
C ALA A 57 11.73 13.29 1.25
N GLU A 58 12.49 13.71 0.24
CA GLU A 58 13.30 14.94 0.31
C GLU A 58 12.41 16.18 0.54
N LYS A 59 11.23 16.19 -0.10
CA LYS A 59 10.24 17.25 0.09
C LYS A 59 9.53 17.08 1.43
N LYS A 60 9.65 18.08 2.30
CA LYS A 60 9.00 18.10 3.62
C LYS A 60 7.47 18.02 3.53
N GLY A 61 6.86 17.26 4.43
CA GLY A 61 5.40 17.13 4.53
C GLY A 61 4.74 16.41 3.34
N TYR A 62 5.50 15.57 2.64
CA TYR A 62 5.07 14.87 1.43
C TYR A 62 5.46 13.40 1.46
N SER A 63 4.59 12.52 0.91
CA SER A 63 4.88 11.08 0.74
C SER A 63 5.44 10.41 2.02
N GLY A 64 6.42 9.53 1.88
CA GLY A 64 7.05 8.81 2.99
C GLY A 64 6.37 7.51 3.34
N THR A 65 7.16 6.48 3.64
CA THR A 65 6.70 5.14 4.03
C THR A 65 7.39 4.67 5.29
N ALA A 66 6.80 3.69 5.99
CA ALA A 66 7.43 3.03 7.12
C ALA A 66 7.01 1.56 7.22
N ILE A 67 7.89 0.73 7.79
CA ILE A 67 7.57 -0.65 8.19
C ILE A 67 7.99 -0.84 9.65
N PHE A 68 7.09 -1.42 10.44
CA PHE A 68 7.36 -1.95 11.78
C PHE A 68 7.32 -3.47 11.69
N SER A 69 8.41 -4.13 12.06
CA SER A 69 8.55 -5.59 12.00
C SER A 69 8.93 -6.15 13.37
N LYS A 70 8.24 -7.22 13.82
CA LYS A 70 8.63 -7.95 15.03
C LYS A 70 9.93 -8.75 14.82
N GLN A 71 10.14 -9.24 13.59
CA GLN A 71 11.35 -9.96 13.21
C GLN A 71 12.32 -9.00 12.53
N GLU A 72 13.60 -9.06 12.92
CA GLU A 72 14.66 -8.33 12.24
C GLU A 72 14.93 -8.95 10.85
N PRO A 73 14.88 -8.16 9.75
CA PRO A 73 15.19 -8.67 8.42
C PRO A 73 16.70 -8.88 8.23
N LEU A 74 17.06 -9.72 7.27
CA LEU A 74 18.45 -9.92 6.84
C LEU A 74 19.01 -8.65 6.18
N ARG A 75 18.15 -7.92 5.47
CA ARG A 75 18.52 -6.70 4.74
C ARG A 75 17.33 -5.76 4.60
N VAL A 76 17.61 -4.48 4.55
CA VAL A 76 16.65 -3.41 4.25
C VAL A 76 17.12 -2.67 3.00
N GLN A 77 16.21 -2.44 2.06
CA GLN A 77 16.45 -1.60 0.89
C GLN A 77 15.41 -0.48 0.84
N TYR A 78 15.89 0.74 0.62
CA TYR A 78 15.07 1.93 0.44
C TYR A 78 15.06 2.29 -1.05
N GLY A 79 13.85 2.43 -1.62
CA GLY A 79 13.69 2.65 -3.05
C GLY A 79 13.97 1.41 -3.92
N MET A 80 13.95 1.61 -5.22
CA MET A 80 14.18 0.57 -6.23
C MET A 80 15.57 0.66 -6.90
N GLY A 81 16.42 1.58 -6.45
CA GLY A 81 17.75 1.80 -7.02
C GLY A 81 17.75 2.74 -8.22
N LYS A 82 16.70 3.57 -8.36
CA LYS A 82 16.59 4.59 -9.41
C LYS A 82 16.42 5.97 -8.75
N GLU A 83 17.44 6.82 -8.88
CA GLU A 83 17.49 8.13 -8.23
C GLU A 83 16.25 8.98 -8.52
N GLU A 84 15.73 8.94 -9.74
CA GLU A 84 14.54 9.69 -10.16
C GLU A 84 13.26 9.26 -9.43
N HIS A 85 13.21 8.02 -8.89
CA HIS A 85 12.08 7.46 -8.17
C HIS A 85 12.27 7.47 -6.65
N ASP A 86 13.52 7.40 -6.19
CA ASP A 86 13.84 7.12 -4.78
C ASP A 86 13.82 8.36 -3.88
N ARG A 87 13.70 9.58 -4.46
CA ARG A 87 13.66 10.84 -3.71
C ARG A 87 12.36 11.11 -2.95
N GLU A 88 11.30 10.37 -3.26
CA GLU A 88 9.98 10.62 -2.67
C GLU A 88 9.64 9.66 -1.52
N GLY A 89 10.56 8.79 -1.09
CA GLY A 89 10.38 7.91 0.08
C GLY A 89 9.21 6.92 -0.07
N ARG A 90 9.04 6.33 -1.28
CA ARG A 90 7.85 5.57 -1.66
C ARG A 90 7.94 4.07 -1.45
N LEU A 91 9.12 3.52 -1.24
CA LEU A 91 9.35 2.08 -1.22
C LEU A 91 10.35 1.69 -0.14
N ILE A 92 9.99 0.71 0.68
CA ILE A 92 10.91 -0.01 1.58
C ILE A 92 10.73 -1.50 1.29
N THR A 93 11.83 -2.21 1.13
CA THR A 93 11.84 -3.67 0.99
C THR A 93 12.67 -4.30 2.11
N LEU A 94 12.09 -5.25 2.82
CA LEU A 94 12.74 -6.10 3.82
C LEU A 94 13.01 -7.47 3.21
N GLU A 95 14.23 -7.97 3.37
CA GLU A 95 14.58 -9.32 3.01
C GLU A 95 14.52 -10.23 4.23
N PHE A 96 13.71 -11.26 4.18
CA PHE A 96 13.68 -12.35 5.15
C PHE A 96 14.29 -13.63 4.57
N PRO A 97 14.60 -14.66 5.38
CA PRO A 97 15.19 -15.91 4.87
C PRO A 97 14.38 -16.56 3.74
N ALA A 98 13.06 -16.55 3.83
CA ALA A 98 12.18 -17.27 2.91
C ALA A 98 11.42 -16.37 1.90
N PHE A 99 11.38 -15.04 2.10
CA PHE A 99 10.57 -14.13 1.27
C PHE A 99 11.11 -12.69 1.33
N TYR A 100 10.67 -11.86 0.38
CA TYR A 100 10.76 -10.40 0.46
C TYR A 100 9.42 -9.82 0.89
N PHE A 101 9.48 -8.77 1.70
CA PHE A 101 8.30 -7.99 2.09
C PHE A 101 8.52 -6.52 1.79
N ALA A 102 7.59 -5.89 1.05
CA ALA A 102 7.72 -4.48 0.71
C ALA A 102 6.47 -3.67 1.06
N THR A 103 6.67 -2.39 1.38
CA THR A 103 5.61 -1.39 1.41
C THR A 103 5.83 -0.37 0.31
N VAL A 104 4.76 0.03 -0.35
CA VAL A 104 4.82 0.96 -1.48
C VAL A 104 3.73 2.01 -1.42
N TYR A 105 4.07 3.23 -1.83
CA TYR A 105 3.15 4.31 -2.10
C TYR A 105 3.33 4.76 -3.55
N VAL A 106 2.49 4.24 -4.45
CA VAL A 106 2.57 4.52 -5.89
C VAL A 106 2.24 6.00 -6.16
N PRO A 107 2.99 6.68 -7.05
CA PRO A 107 2.70 8.07 -7.39
C PRO A 107 1.27 8.25 -7.90
N ASN A 108 0.55 9.23 -7.37
CA ASN A 108 -0.75 9.63 -7.90
C ASN A 108 -0.56 10.42 -9.22
N SER A 109 -1.39 10.13 -10.23
CA SER A 109 -1.35 10.84 -11.53
C SER A 109 -1.76 12.30 -11.44
N GLN A 110 -2.33 12.73 -10.31
CA GLN A 110 -2.81 14.06 -9.98
C GLN A 110 -3.99 14.54 -10.85
N ARG A 111 -4.51 15.69 -10.46
CA ARG A 111 -5.61 16.33 -11.21
C ARG A 111 -5.15 16.63 -12.64
N GLU A 112 -6.06 16.46 -13.59
CA GLU A 112 -5.78 16.64 -15.03
C GLU A 112 -4.67 15.72 -15.57
N LEU A 113 -4.34 14.65 -14.80
CA LEU A 113 -3.35 13.63 -15.17
C LEU A 113 -1.94 14.17 -15.43
N THR A 114 -1.58 15.26 -14.75
CA THR A 114 -0.30 15.97 -14.98
C THR A 114 0.94 15.14 -14.68
N ARG A 115 0.79 14.04 -13.92
CA ARG A 115 1.89 13.08 -13.62
C ARG A 115 1.65 11.69 -14.21
N LEU A 116 0.70 11.52 -15.14
CA LEU A 116 0.38 10.19 -15.67
C LEU A 116 1.58 9.53 -16.35
N ASP A 117 2.29 10.25 -17.23
CA ASP A 117 3.46 9.71 -17.97
C ASP A 117 4.56 9.27 -17.00
N TYR A 118 4.87 10.08 -15.99
CA TYR A 118 5.83 9.72 -14.95
C TYR A 118 5.39 8.48 -14.18
N ARG A 119 4.12 8.39 -13.80
CA ARG A 119 3.56 7.23 -13.12
C ARG A 119 3.66 5.96 -13.96
N MET A 120 3.38 6.04 -15.25
CA MET A 120 3.47 4.89 -16.16
C MET A 120 4.91 4.34 -16.20
N GLN A 121 5.91 5.20 -16.29
CA GLN A 121 7.31 4.80 -16.23
C GLN A 121 7.66 4.22 -14.85
N TRP A 122 7.21 4.86 -13.77
CA TRP A 122 7.44 4.40 -12.41
C TRP A 122 6.89 2.99 -12.17
N GLU A 123 5.69 2.69 -12.68
CA GLU A 123 5.05 1.38 -12.54
C GLU A 123 5.75 0.30 -13.38
N ASP A 124 6.29 0.63 -14.57
CA ASP A 124 7.12 -0.30 -15.35
C ASP A 124 8.41 -0.67 -14.61
N ASP A 125 9.07 0.32 -14.03
CA ASP A 125 10.28 0.12 -13.26
C ASP A 125 10.03 -0.65 -11.96
N PHE A 126 8.90 -0.38 -11.30
CA PHE A 126 8.49 -1.11 -10.11
C PHE A 126 8.16 -2.57 -10.43
N LEU A 127 7.46 -2.86 -11.53
CA LEU A 127 7.22 -4.23 -11.97
C LEU A 127 8.52 -4.97 -12.25
N ALA A 128 9.47 -4.37 -12.96
CA ALA A 128 10.78 -4.95 -13.23
C ALA A 128 11.56 -5.24 -11.94
N TYR A 129 11.47 -4.33 -10.96
CA TYR A 129 12.05 -4.51 -9.64
C TYR A 129 11.44 -5.71 -8.90
N LEU A 130 10.10 -5.82 -8.85
CA LEU A 130 9.40 -6.94 -8.22
C LEU A 130 9.74 -8.28 -8.88
N GLN A 131 9.82 -8.33 -10.20
CA GLN A 131 10.20 -9.54 -10.95
C GLN A 131 11.64 -9.98 -10.63
N THR A 132 12.55 -9.03 -10.46
CA THR A 132 13.93 -9.32 -10.04
C THR A 132 13.99 -9.94 -8.64
N LEU A 133 13.19 -9.43 -7.70
CA LEU A 133 13.08 -10.02 -6.36
C LEU A 133 12.47 -11.42 -6.43
N ASP A 134 11.39 -11.57 -7.19
CA ASP A 134 10.62 -12.82 -7.28
C ASP A 134 11.41 -13.98 -7.90
N GLN A 135 12.42 -13.69 -8.73
CA GLN A 135 13.37 -14.70 -9.24
C GLN A 135 14.16 -15.39 -8.11
N ASN A 136 14.38 -14.72 -7.00
CA ASN A 136 15.17 -15.24 -5.89
C ASN A 136 14.29 -15.83 -4.77
N LYS A 137 13.32 -15.06 -4.29
CA LYS A 137 12.39 -15.44 -3.22
C LYS A 137 11.00 -14.88 -3.53
N PRO A 138 9.91 -15.53 -3.07
CA PRO A 138 8.58 -14.97 -3.22
C PRO A 138 8.47 -13.61 -2.56
N VAL A 139 7.64 -12.75 -3.15
CA VAL A 139 7.43 -11.37 -2.73
C VAL A 139 6.01 -11.21 -2.17
N ILE A 140 5.92 -10.49 -1.05
CA ILE A 140 4.70 -9.90 -0.54
C ILE A 140 4.89 -8.40 -0.56
N PHE A 141 3.96 -7.66 -1.10
CA PHE A 141 3.98 -6.22 -0.95
C PHE A 141 2.61 -5.64 -0.68
N CYS A 142 2.57 -4.49 -0.04
CA CYS A 142 1.34 -3.80 0.32
C CYS A 142 1.48 -2.29 0.18
N GLY A 143 0.36 -1.63 0.13
CA GLY A 143 0.28 -0.19 0.20
C GLY A 143 -0.79 0.42 -0.68
N ASP A 144 -0.71 1.73 -0.82
CA ASP A 144 -1.58 2.50 -1.70
C ASP A 144 -1.02 2.46 -3.13
N LEU A 145 -1.70 1.71 -4.00
CA LEU A 145 -1.36 1.62 -5.42
C LEU A 145 -2.01 2.72 -6.26
N ASN A 146 -2.79 3.61 -5.62
CA ASN A 146 -3.47 4.73 -6.29
C ASN A 146 -4.24 4.33 -7.55
N VAL A 147 -4.81 3.12 -7.57
CA VAL A 147 -5.64 2.61 -8.67
C VAL A 147 -6.75 1.70 -8.17
N ALA A 148 -7.98 1.94 -8.59
CA ALA A 148 -9.07 0.96 -8.54
C ALA A 148 -8.97 0.10 -9.82
N HIS A 149 -8.73 -1.21 -9.67
CA HIS A 149 -8.42 -2.06 -10.83
C HIS A 149 -9.65 -2.31 -11.71
N ARG A 150 -10.74 -2.77 -11.10
CA ARG A 150 -11.99 -3.14 -11.81
C ARG A 150 -13.13 -2.17 -11.45
N GLU A 151 -14.20 -2.18 -12.25
CA GLU A 151 -15.39 -1.36 -11.98
C GLU A 151 -16.02 -1.61 -10.61
N ILE A 152 -15.90 -2.82 -10.07
CA ILE A 152 -16.39 -3.17 -8.73
C ILE A 152 -15.51 -2.59 -7.60
N ASP A 153 -14.34 -2.05 -7.94
CA ASP A 153 -13.38 -1.49 -6.96
C ASP A 153 -13.66 -0.01 -6.66
N LEU A 154 -14.68 0.59 -7.25
CA LEU A 154 -15.12 1.95 -6.91
C LEU A 154 -16.62 2.12 -7.08
N LYS A 155 -17.18 3.12 -6.37
CA LYS A 155 -18.63 3.35 -6.34
C LYS A 155 -19.21 3.84 -7.68
N ASN A 156 -18.48 4.71 -8.39
CA ASN A 156 -18.99 5.40 -9.59
C ASN A 156 -18.04 5.22 -10.79
N PRO A 157 -17.89 4.00 -11.36
CA PRO A 157 -16.91 3.74 -12.42
C PRO A 157 -17.17 4.58 -13.67
N LYS A 158 -18.41 4.70 -14.11
CA LYS A 158 -18.77 5.36 -15.39
C LYS A 158 -18.30 6.82 -15.50
N THR A 159 -18.20 7.52 -14.39
CA THR A 159 -17.80 8.94 -14.37
C THR A 159 -16.32 9.15 -14.09
N ASN A 160 -15.56 8.07 -13.84
CA ASN A 160 -14.18 8.17 -13.36
C ASN A 160 -13.11 7.66 -14.34
N HIS A 161 -13.47 7.14 -15.52
CA HIS A 161 -12.51 6.61 -16.51
C HIS A 161 -11.41 7.59 -16.98
N LYS A 162 -11.60 8.89 -16.77
CA LYS A 162 -10.61 9.93 -17.11
C LYS A 162 -10.02 10.62 -15.88
N ASN A 163 -10.27 10.07 -14.69
CA ASN A 163 -9.76 10.61 -13.44
C ASN A 163 -8.57 9.77 -12.94
N ALA A 164 -7.64 10.43 -12.26
CA ALA A 164 -6.52 9.76 -11.60
C ALA A 164 -7.02 8.63 -10.69
N GLY A 165 -6.37 7.47 -10.79
CA GLY A 165 -6.72 6.25 -10.05
C GLY A 165 -7.72 5.32 -10.77
N PHE A 166 -8.27 5.72 -11.94
CA PHE A 166 -9.17 4.85 -12.72
C PHE A 166 -9.06 5.05 -14.25
N THR A 167 -7.96 5.59 -14.73
CA THR A 167 -7.69 5.65 -16.17
C THR A 167 -7.41 4.26 -16.74
N ASP A 168 -7.60 4.08 -18.03
CA ASP A 168 -7.32 2.81 -18.69
C ASP A 168 -5.83 2.45 -18.62
N GLU A 169 -4.95 3.46 -18.65
CA GLU A 169 -3.50 3.32 -18.51
C GLU A 169 -3.14 2.77 -17.12
N GLU A 170 -3.63 3.37 -16.05
CA GLU A 170 -3.37 2.95 -14.67
C GLU A 170 -3.91 1.53 -14.42
N ARG A 171 -5.13 1.24 -14.85
CA ARG A 171 -5.76 -0.08 -14.76
C ARG A 171 -5.01 -1.12 -15.61
N GLY A 172 -4.51 -0.72 -16.77
CA GLY A 172 -3.66 -1.55 -17.63
C GLY A 172 -2.36 -1.97 -16.95
N LYS A 173 -1.70 -1.06 -16.21
CA LYS A 173 -0.52 -1.39 -15.40
C LYS A 173 -0.83 -2.38 -14.29
N MET A 174 -1.95 -2.20 -13.58
CA MET A 174 -2.38 -3.17 -12.57
C MET A 174 -2.68 -4.55 -13.18
N THR A 175 -3.31 -4.59 -14.35
CA THR A 175 -3.54 -5.84 -15.10
C THR A 175 -2.22 -6.51 -15.49
N ALA A 176 -1.24 -5.75 -15.98
CA ALA A 176 0.08 -6.25 -16.34
C ALA A 176 0.83 -6.79 -15.11
N LEU A 177 0.76 -6.09 -13.97
CA LEU A 177 1.34 -6.54 -12.70
C LEU A 177 0.76 -7.89 -12.29
N LEU A 178 -0.55 -8.02 -12.22
CA LEU A 178 -1.22 -9.27 -11.83
C LEU A 178 -0.96 -10.39 -12.85
N GLY A 179 -0.92 -10.07 -14.15
CA GLY A 179 -0.60 -11.03 -15.22
C GLY A 179 0.86 -11.51 -15.23
N SER A 180 1.72 -10.90 -14.41
CA SER A 180 3.16 -11.21 -14.33
C SER A 180 3.51 -12.17 -13.18
N GLY A 181 2.54 -12.89 -12.64
CA GLY A 181 2.75 -13.87 -11.57
C GLY A 181 2.48 -13.34 -10.16
N PHE A 182 1.58 -12.37 -10.05
CA PHE A 182 1.18 -11.77 -8.78
C PHE A 182 -0.33 -11.85 -8.56
N THR A 183 -0.73 -12.01 -7.30
CA THR A 183 -2.11 -12.19 -6.86
C THR A 183 -2.57 -11.03 -5.99
N ASP A 184 -3.70 -10.40 -6.35
CA ASP A 184 -4.48 -9.54 -5.46
C ASP A 184 -5.16 -10.40 -4.41
N THR A 185 -4.67 -10.36 -3.16
CA THR A 185 -5.11 -11.27 -2.10
C THR A 185 -6.57 -11.07 -1.70
N PHE A 186 -7.06 -9.83 -1.73
CA PHE A 186 -8.48 -9.58 -1.44
C PHE A 186 -9.37 -10.19 -2.52
N ARG A 187 -9.05 -10.02 -3.80
CA ARG A 187 -9.82 -10.60 -4.91
C ARG A 187 -9.64 -12.11 -5.04
N TYR A 188 -8.57 -12.66 -4.50
CA TYR A 188 -8.40 -14.11 -4.38
C TYR A 188 -9.47 -14.76 -3.49
N PHE A 189 -9.75 -14.13 -2.32
CA PHE A 189 -10.77 -14.63 -1.39
C PHE A 189 -12.19 -14.14 -1.73
N TYR A 190 -12.30 -12.91 -2.23
CA TYR A 190 -13.58 -12.21 -2.44
C TYR A 190 -13.69 -11.68 -3.87
N PRO A 191 -13.71 -12.56 -4.90
CA PRO A 191 -13.61 -12.16 -6.31
C PRO A 191 -14.71 -11.21 -6.77
N ASP A 192 -15.92 -11.34 -6.20
CA ASP A 192 -17.12 -10.62 -6.62
C ASP A 192 -17.70 -9.69 -5.54
N ALA A 193 -17.00 -9.51 -4.41
CA ALA A 193 -17.44 -8.61 -3.35
C ALA A 193 -17.48 -7.16 -3.84
N THR A 194 -18.62 -6.51 -3.68
CA THR A 194 -18.89 -5.11 -4.09
C THR A 194 -19.10 -4.22 -2.88
N GLY A 195 -18.88 -2.91 -3.04
CA GLY A 195 -19.12 -1.94 -1.98
C GLY A 195 -18.12 -1.98 -0.84
N ILE A 196 -16.98 -2.66 -1.03
CA ILE A 196 -15.89 -2.75 -0.07
C ILE A 196 -14.72 -1.93 -0.60
N TYR A 197 -14.41 -0.85 0.09
CA TYR A 197 -13.43 0.14 -0.33
C TYR A 197 -12.41 0.40 0.78
N SER A 198 -11.27 0.99 0.42
CA SER A 198 -10.21 1.34 1.36
C SER A 198 -9.99 2.84 1.49
N TRP A 199 -10.51 3.63 0.58
CA TRP A 199 -10.38 5.09 0.55
C TRP A 199 -11.69 5.79 0.22
N TRP A 200 -11.91 6.97 0.86
CA TRP A 200 -13.03 7.87 0.62
C TRP A 200 -12.56 9.31 0.68
N SER A 201 -12.97 10.11 -0.31
CA SER A 201 -12.70 11.55 -0.27
C SER A 201 -13.25 12.19 1.03
N TYR A 202 -12.53 13.17 1.58
CA TYR A 202 -13.07 14.00 2.67
C TYR A 202 -14.26 14.86 2.25
N MET A 203 -14.46 15.06 0.95
CA MET A 203 -15.54 15.89 0.43
C MET A 203 -16.87 15.12 0.34
N PHE A 204 -17.97 15.86 0.40
CA PHE A 204 -19.32 15.38 0.11
C PHE A 204 -19.82 14.24 0.99
N HIS A 205 -19.27 14.06 2.19
CA HIS A 205 -19.60 12.95 3.10
C HIS A 205 -19.42 11.57 2.42
N ALA A 206 -18.35 11.42 1.63
CA ALA A 206 -18.15 10.25 0.79
C ALA A 206 -18.10 8.95 1.61
N ARG A 207 -17.45 8.95 2.78
CA ARG A 207 -17.36 7.75 3.63
C ARG A 207 -18.70 7.34 4.21
N GLU A 208 -19.50 8.29 4.67
CA GLU A 208 -20.85 8.04 5.20
C GLU A 208 -21.79 7.44 4.12
N LYS A 209 -21.64 7.90 2.86
CA LYS A 209 -22.38 7.40 1.71
C LYS A 209 -21.78 6.16 1.07
N ASN A 210 -20.67 5.69 1.60
CA ASN A 210 -19.83 4.64 1.02
C ASN A 210 -19.50 4.88 -0.46
N ALA A 211 -19.20 6.14 -0.82
CA ALA A 211 -18.74 6.52 -2.16
C ALA A 211 -17.20 6.43 -2.20
N GLY A 212 -16.70 5.22 -2.10
CA GLY A 212 -15.28 4.92 -1.93
C GLY A 212 -14.65 4.21 -3.12
N TRP A 213 -13.34 3.99 -2.99
CA TRP A 213 -12.46 3.30 -3.92
C TRP A 213 -11.60 2.29 -3.16
N ARG A 214 -11.36 1.12 -3.73
CA ARG A 214 -10.36 0.16 -3.23
C ARG A 214 -9.06 0.41 -3.99
N ILE A 215 -8.13 1.07 -3.34
CA ILE A 215 -6.84 1.48 -3.90
C ILE A 215 -5.64 1.03 -3.06
N ASP A 216 -5.89 0.48 -1.87
CA ASP A 216 -4.90 -0.15 -1.02
C ASP A 216 -4.96 -1.67 -1.21
N TYR A 217 -3.79 -2.31 -1.30
CA TYR A 217 -3.68 -3.73 -1.64
C TYR A 217 -2.64 -4.45 -0.80
N PHE A 218 -2.87 -5.75 -0.59
CA PHE A 218 -1.84 -6.75 -0.40
C PHE A 218 -1.73 -7.60 -1.66
N ILE A 219 -0.55 -7.66 -2.23
CA ILE A 219 -0.22 -8.44 -3.41
C ILE A 219 0.88 -9.44 -3.07
N THR A 220 0.77 -10.66 -3.56
CA THR A 220 1.75 -11.72 -3.31
C THR A 220 2.17 -12.39 -4.61
N SER A 221 3.39 -12.94 -4.65
CA SER A 221 3.74 -13.90 -5.70
C SER A 221 2.73 -15.05 -5.75
N ASP A 222 2.33 -15.49 -6.93
CA ASP A 222 1.32 -16.55 -7.13
C ASP A 222 1.66 -17.84 -6.39
N ARG A 223 2.96 -18.19 -6.26
CA ARG A 223 3.42 -19.35 -5.54
C ARG A 223 3.14 -19.31 -4.03
N LEU A 224 2.73 -18.17 -3.49
CA LEU A 224 2.28 -18.03 -2.10
C LEU A 224 0.76 -18.26 -1.93
N GLN A 225 -0.02 -18.43 -2.99
CA GLN A 225 -1.47 -18.64 -2.90
C GLN A 225 -1.86 -19.77 -1.92
N PRO A 226 -1.19 -20.94 -1.90
CA PRO A 226 -1.54 -22.01 -0.96
C PRO A 226 -1.32 -21.65 0.52
N LYS A 227 -0.55 -20.62 0.78
CA LYS A 227 -0.22 -20.13 2.13
C LYS A 227 -1.13 -18.98 2.60
N LEU A 228 -1.93 -18.40 1.72
CA LEU A 228 -2.89 -17.37 2.07
C LEU A 228 -3.99 -17.94 2.98
N ARG A 229 -4.41 -17.16 3.99
CA ARG A 229 -5.46 -17.54 4.94
C ARG A 229 -6.66 -16.62 4.88
N ASP A 230 -6.44 -15.32 4.87
CA ASP A 230 -7.51 -14.32 4.74
C ASP A 230 -6.95 -12.97 4.31
N ALA A 231 -7.81 -12.11 3.76
CA ALA A 231 -7.52 -10.71 3.45
C ALA A 231 -8.72 -9.86 3.89
N LYS A 232 -8.46 -8.79 4.67
CA LYS A 232 -9.51 -7.94 5.24
C LYS A 232 -9.29 -6.47 4.91
N ILE A 233 -10.39 -5.73 4.88
CA ILE A 233 -10.42 -4.26 4.77
C ILE A 233 -11.20 -3.76 5.97
N HIS A 234 -10.54 -3.02 6.88
CA HIS A 234 -11.10 -2.56 8.15
C HIS A 234 -11.86 -1.24 7.98
N THR A 235 -13.00 -1.30 7.30
CA THR A 235 -13.80 -0.10 6.95
C THR A 235 -14.34 0.68 8.14
N ASP A 236 -14.39 0.05 9.32
CA ASP A 236 -14.82 0.60 10.62
C ASP A 236 -13.71 1.38 11.36
N ILE A 237 -12.45 1.30 10.88
CA ILE A 237 -11.33 2.02 11.47
C ILE A 237 -11.19 3.40 10.83
N PHE A 238 -11.20 4.43 11.66
CA PHE A 238 -11.09 5.84 11.28
C PHE A 238 -9.72 6.41 11.68
N GLY A 239 -9.41 7.61 11.22
CA GLY A 239 -8.15 8.33 11.52
C GLY A 239 -7.48 8.90 10.29
N SER A 240 -7.76 8.33 9.12
CA SER A 240 -7.33 8.77 7.79
C SER A 240 -8.53 8.73 6.83
N ASP A 241 -8.37 9.26 5.63
CA ASP A 241 -9.27 9.04 4.49
C ASP A 241 -9.14 7.63 3.89
N HIS A 242 -8.09 6.90 4.26
CA HIS A 242 -7.99 5.46 4.05
C HIS A 242 -8.31 4.70 5.34
N CYS A 243 -8.74 3.45 5.22
CA CYS A 243 -8.80 2.50 6.31
C CYS A 243 -7.66 1.47 6.20
N PRO A 244 -7.29 0.80 7.31
CA PRO A 244 -6.29 -0.28 7.27
C PRO A 244 -6.77 -1.47 6.44
N ILE A 245 -5.82 -2.16 5.83
CA ILE A 245 -6.04 -3.47 5.23
C ILE A 245 -5.14 -4.51 5.90
N GLU A 246 -5.57 -5.77 5.89
CA GLU A 246 -4.92 -6.89 6.58
C GLU A 246 -4.72 -8.08 5.65
N LEU A 247 -3.60 -8.76 5.80
CA LEU A 247 -3.32 -10.06 5.21
C LEU A 247 -2.91 -11.04 6.31
N ASP A 248 -3.58 -12.20 6.35
CA ASP A 248 -3.17 -13.37 7.12
C ASP A 248 -2.56 -14.42 6.20
N ILE A 249 -1.31 -14.83 6.47
CA ILE A 249 -0.55 -15.78 5.65
C ILE A 249 0.33 -16.70 6.51
N ASP A 250 0.50 -17.95 6.10
CA ASP A 250 1.35 -18.95 6.76
C ASP A 250 2.73 -19.04 6.08
N LEU A 251 3.73 -18.39 6.70
CA LEU A 251 5.13 -18.38 6.25
C LEU A 251 6.06 -18.93 7.32
#